data_f88c66287da3f2d4a1eac5145500bee6
#
_entry.id   f88c66287da3f2d4a1eac5145500bee6
#
_cell.length_a   1.000
_cell.length_b   1.000
_cell.length_c   1.000
_cell.angle_alpha   90.00
_cell.angle_beta   90.00
_cell.angle_gamma   90.00
#
_symmetry.space_group_name_H-M   'P 1'
#
loop_
_entity.id
_entity.type
_entity.pdbx_description
1 polymer ?
#
loop_
_entity_poly.entity_id
_entity_poly.type
_entity_poly.pdbx_seq_one_letter_code
_entity_poly.pdbx_strand_id
1 'polypeptide(L)'
;SIAQSVPELMSFRVITGIAHAFFWPPCEAIISNVSKGKTRVRNIATFTGFFTTGFMIGPLFGSILLEGFDATYRIIFEIAAYVLIVSLVSALLLSKNRPTIKHEKFSLSSLKEIAKFPQVILLLIYCTASFGIILSIYPAFLNDRTMTVLDVEILFFIFGISRILTLAVAGKLAKNTSATLIIAIFAIAIGLGISFFVETIIE
;
A
#
# COMPACT_ATOMS: atom_id res chain seq x y z
N SER A 1 8.73 9.13 20.37
CA SER A 1 8.89 7.67 20.21
C SER A 1 9.49 7.10 21.48
N ILE A 2 9.06 5.90 21.88
CA ILE A 2 9.58 5.18 23.05
C ILE A 2 10.96 4.60 22.71
N ALA A 3 11.23 4.37 21.43
CA ALA A 3 12.50 3.82 20.98
C ALA A 3 13.64 4.83 21.12
N GLN A 4 14.68 4.43 21.84
CA GLN A 4 15.88 5.23 22.10
C GLN A 4 17.10 4.68 21.35
N SER A 5 16.98 3.53 20.68
CA SER A 5 18.07 2.86 19.98
C SER A 5 17.61 2.22 18.67
N VAL A 6 18.57 2.02 17.74
CA VAL A 6 18.29 1.35 16.45
C VAL A 6 17.75 -0.08 16.64
N PRO A 7 18.29 -0.92 17.55
CA PRO A 7 17.73 -2.26 17.79
C PRO A 7 16.29 -2.25 18.28
N GLU A 8 15.88 -1.27 19.09
CA GLU A 8 14.50 -1.11 19.52
C GLU A 8 13.59 -0.75 18.34
N LEU A 9 14.01 0.16 17.46
CA LEU A 9 13.28 0.47 16.23
C LEU A 9 13.13 -0.75 15.34
N MET A 10 14.17 -1.56 15.19
CA MET A 10 14.09 -2.83 14.43
C MET A 10 13.09 -3.79 15.06
N SER A 11 13.07 -3.93 16.38
CA SER A 11 12.12 -4.78 17.10
C SER A 11 10.67 -4.33 16.86
N PHE A 12 10.39 -3.03 16.92
CA PHE A 12 9.06 -2.49 16.59
C PHE A 12 8.69 -2.71 15.12
N ARG A 13 9.65 -2.65 14.19
CA ARG A 13 9.41 -2.97 12.78
C ARG A 13 9.04 -4.43 12.56
N VAL A 14 9.66 -5.36 13.28
CA VAL A 14 9.29 -6.78 13.25
C VAL A 14 7.84 -6.96 13.74
N ILE A 15 7.47 -6.35 14.86
CA ILE A 15 6.10 -6.43 15.41
C ILE A 15 5.09 -5.84 14.41
N THR A 16 5.37 -4.69 13.81
CA THR A 16 4.49 -4.09 12.81
C THR A 16 4.39 -4.94 11.55
N GLY A 17 5.46 -5.59 11.12
CA GLY A 17 5.46 -6.53 10.00
C GLY A 17 4.55 -7.74 10.25
N ILE A 18 4.65 -8.33 11.44
CA ILE A 18 3.76 -9.43 11.87
C ILE A 18 2.31 -8.95 11.92
N ALA A 19 2.03 -7.78 12.48
CA ALA A 19 0.68 -7.21 12.54
C ALA A 19 0.09 -6.99 11.14
N HIS A 20 0.89 -6.49 10.19
CA HIS A 20 0.49 -6.34 8.79
C HIS A 20 0.13 -7.68 8.13
N ALA A 21 0.91 -8.73 8.38
CA ALA A 21 0.63 -10.07 7.88
C ALA A 21 -0.67 -10.66 8.43
N PHE A 22 -1.05 -10.33 9.66
CA PHE A 22 -2.32 -10.74 10.25
C PHE A 22 -3.51 -9.89 9.82
N PHE A 23 -3.29 -8.67 9.35
CA PHE A 23 -4.36 -7.77 8.94
C PHE A 23 -4.77 -7.96 7.48
N TRP A 24 -3.80 -7.98 6.56
CA TRP A 24 -4.04 -7.85 5.14
C TRP A 24 -4.76 -9.05 4.51
N PRO A 25 -4.27 -10.30 4.65
CA PRO A 25 -4.91 -11.45 4.03
C PRO A 25 -6.35 -11.72 4.53
N PRO A 26 -6.67 -11.57 5.83
CA PRO A 26 -8.05 -11.71 6.29
C PRO A 26 -8.99 -10.66 5.72
N CYS A 27 -8.57 -9.40 5.56
CA CYS A 27 -9.38 -8.37 4.95
C CYS A 27 -9.72 -8.69 3.50
N GLU A 28 -8.73 -9.11 2.70
CA GLU A 28 -8.94 -9.53 1.32
C GLU A 28 -9.83 -10.78 1.23
N ALA A 29 -9.63 -11.74 2.12
CA ALA A 29 -10.44 -12.95 2.18
C ALA A 29 -11.92 -12.64 2.49
N ILE A 30 -12.20 -11.75 3.45
CA ILE A 30 -13.56 -11.32 3.78
C ILE A 30 -14.21 -10.71 2.54
N ILE A 31 -13.56 -9.75 1.89
CA ILE A 31 -14.10 -9.07 0.72
C ILE A 31 -14.32 -10.04 -0.43
N SER A 32 -13.36 -10.95 -0.65
CA SER A 32 -13.45 -11.97 -1.67
C SER A 32 -14.63 -12.92 -1.44
N ASN A 33 -14.90 -13.31 -0.18
CA ASN A 33 -15.95 -14.26 0.18
C ASN A 33 -17.36 -13.66 0.15
N VAL A 34 -17.51 -12.38 0.54
CA VAL A 34 -18.81 -11.69 0.46
C VAL A 34 -19.14 -11.20 -0.95
N SER A 35 -18.21 -11.29 -1.88
CA SER A 35 -18.33 -10.78 -3.25
C SER A 35 -18.45 -11.94 -4.25
N LYS A 36 -19.39 -11.86 -5.20
CA LYS A 36 -19.59 -12.88 -6.24
C LYS A 36 -19.42 -12.30 -7.63
N GLY A 37 -18.83 -13.09 -8.54
CA GLY A 37 -18.73 -12.75 -9.96
C GLY A 37 -18.13 -11.36 -10.24
N LYS A 38 -18.81 -10.56 -11.05
CA LYS A 38 -18.33 -9.22 -11.46
C LYS A 38 -18.20 -8.22 -10.31
N THR A 39 -18.93 -8.41 -9.21
CA THR A 39 -18.86 -7.51 -8.05
C THR A 39 -17.58 -7.71 -7.26
N ARG A 40 -16.94 -8.88 -7.34
CA ARG A 40 -15.70 -9.18 -6.63
C ARG A 40 -14.55 -8.25 -7.03
N VAL A 41 -14.32 -8.07 -8.32
CA VAL A 41 -13.28 -7.17 -8.85
C VAL A 41 -13.52 -5.73 -8.38
N ARG A 42 -14.77 -5.27 -8.47
CA ARG A 42 -15.15 -3.93 -8.02
C ARG A 42 -14.93 -3.74 -6.52
N ASN A 43 -15.32 -4.70 -5.70
CA ASN A 43 -15.20 -4.60 -4.25
C ASN A 43 -13.73 -4.65 -3.80
N ILE A 44 -12.90 -5.47 -4.44
CA ILE A 44 -11.43 -5.48 -4.21
C ILE A 44 -10.84 -4.13 -4.63
N ALA A 45 -11.20 -3.60 -5.80
CA ALA A 45 -10.72 -2.29 -6.26
C ALA A 45 -11.13 -1.17 -5.30
N THR A 46 -12.38 -1.20 -4.79
CA THR A 46 -12.86 -0.24 -3.78
C THR A 46 -12.07 -0.33 -2.48
N PHE A 47 -11.82 -1.54 -1.98
CA PHE A 47 -10.99 -1.76 -0.79
C PHE A 47 -9.56 -1.22 -0.99
N THR A 48 -8.94 -1.56 -2.12
CA THR A 48 -7.60 -1.05 -2.46
C THR A 48 -7.62 0.48 -2.61
N GLY A 49 -8.70 1.06 -3.12
CA GLY A 49 -8.90 2.50 -3.22
C GLY A 49 -8.91 3.18 -1.84
N PHE A 50 -9.68 2.66 -0.88
CA PHE A 50 -9.68 3.18 0.50
C PHE A 50 -8.32 3.04 1.18
N PHE A 51 -7.65 1.90 0.99
CA PHE A 51 -6.29 1.74 1.49
C PHE A 51 -5.34 2.79 0.90
N THR A 52 -5.38 2.98 -0.42
CA THR A 52 -4.55 3.98 -1.10
C THR A 52 -4.85 5.38 -0.59
N THR A 53 -6.13 5.71 -0.35
CA THR A 53 -6.55 7.00 0.22
C THR A 53 -5.93 7.23 1.60
N GLY A 54 -6.02 6.24 2.49
CA GLY A 54 -5.38 6.33 3.82
C GLY A 54 -3.86 6.47 3.73
N PHE A 55 -3.25 5.70 2.81
CA PHE A 55 -1.81 5.70 2.58
C PHE A 55 -1.28 7.04 2.04
N MET A 56 -2.06 7.78 1.24
CA MET A 56 -1.63 9.08 0.72
C MET A 56 -1.99 10.25 1.66
N ILE A 57 -3.15 10.19 2.34
CA ILE A 57 -3.58 11.27 3.24
C ILE A 57 -2.77 11.26 4.54
N GLY A 58 -2.44 10.09 5.07
CA GLY A 58 -1.72 9.96 6.34
C GLY A 58 -0.39 10.70 6.37
N PRO A 59 0.57 10.38 5.49
CA PRO A 59 1.86 11.06 5.42
C PRO A 59 1.73 12.54 5.07
N LEU A 60 0.87 12.91 4.10
CA LEU A 60 0.62 14.31 3.76
C LEU A 60 0.11 15.11 4.96
N PHE A 61 -0.82 14.56 5.73
CA PHE A 61 -1.29 15.20 6.96
C PHE A 61 -0.19 15.33 7.99
N GLY A 62 0.66 14.30 8.13
CA GLY A 62 1.83 14.32 8.99
C GLY A 62 2.83 15.42 8.62
N SER A 63 3.13 15.59 7.33
CA SER A 63 4.06 16.62 6.84
C SER A 63 3.50 18.05 7.02
N ILE A 64 2.20 18.25 6.78
CA ILE A 64 1.54 19.51 7.06
C ILE A 64 1.63 19.88 8.55
N LEU A 65 1.48 18.91 9.45
CA LEU A 65 1.63 19.15 10.88
C LEU A 65 3.08 19.50 11.25
N LEU A 66 4.06 18.82 10.64
CA LEU A 66 5.49 19.08 10.89
C LEU A 66 5.90 20.47 10.43
N GLU A 67 5.62 20.82 9.18
CA GLU A 67 6.14 22.03 8.54
C GLU A 67 5.19 23.24 8.68
N GLY A 68 3.87 23.00 8.72
CA GLY A 68 2.89 24.07 8.81
C GLY A 68 2.54 24.48 10.24
N PHE A 69 2.69 23.57 11.20
CA PHE A 69 2.33 23.82 12.61
C PHE A 69 3.48 23.56 13.59
N ASP A 70 4.71 23.38 13.09
CA ASP A 70 5.91 23.09 13.88
C ASP A 70 5.72 21.94 14.89
N ALA A 71 4.87 20.95 14.52
CA ALA A 71 4.59 19.82 15.37
C ALA A 71 5.81 18.90 15.46
N THR A 72 6.01 18.28 16.61
CA THR A 72 7.06 17.28 16.78
C THR A 72 6.63 15.92 16.22
N TYR A 73 7.58 15.09 15.78
CA TYR A 73 7.31 13.70 15.40
C TYR A 73 6.53 12.93 16.48
N ARG A 74 6.76 13.25 17.76
CA ARG A 74 6.07 12.64 18.88
C ARG A 74 4.56 12.88 18.79
N ILE A 75 4.12 14.10 18.52
CA ILE A 75 2.70 14.47 18.39
C ILE A 75 2.06 13.68 17.24
N ILE A 76 2.77 13.55 16.11
CA ILE A 76 2.27 12.81 14.96
C ILE A 76 2.07 11.31 15.30
N PHE A 77 3.03 10.69 15.99
CA PHE A 77 2.89 9.31 16.45
C PHE A 77 1.75 9.14 17.48
N GLU A 78 1.52 10.10 18.35
CA GLU A 78 0.39 10.10 19.28
C GLU A 78 -0.94 10.16 18.53
N ILE A 79 -1.08 11.06 17.53
CA ILE A 79 -2.27 11.13 16.67
C ILE A 79 -2.48 9.81 15.92
N ALA A 80 -1.43 9.23 15.33
CA ALA A 80 -1.52 7.94 14.65
C ALA A 80 -1.97 6.82 15.61
N ALA A 81 -1.50 6.82 16.85
CA ALA A 81 -1.94 5.86 17.87
C ALA A 81 -3.44 6.02 18.20
N TYR A 82 -3.97 7.23 18.32
CA TYR A 82 -5.40 7.46 18.51
C TYR A 82 -6.23 6.96 17.32
N VAL A 83 -5.78 7.21 16.09
CA VAL A 83 -6.44 6.69 14.88
C VAL A 83 -6.46 5.16 14.88
N LEU A 84 -5.37 4.51 15.32
CA LEU A 84 -5.33 3.06 15.44
C LEU A 84 -6.28 2.52 16.52
N ILE A 85 -6.46 3.23 17.63
CA ILE A 85 -7.46 2.87 18.65
C ILE A 85 -8.88 2.93 18.07
N VAL A 86 -9.21 3.97 17.31
CA VAL A 86 -10.50 4.07 16.62
C VAL A 86 -10.70 2.92 15.64
N SER A 87 -9.65 2.56 14.90
CA SER A 87 -9.66 1.42 13.98
C SER A 87 -9.88 0.10 14.71
N LEU A 88 -9.24 -0.09 15.88
CA LEU A 88 -9.42 -1.27 16.72
C LEU A 88 -10.86 -1.39 17.23
N VAL A 89 -11.43 -0.30 17.74
CA VAL A 89 -12.84 -0.27 18.18
C VAL A 89 -13.77 -0.63 17.02
N SER A 90 -13.53 -0.07 15.82
CA SER A 90 -14.30 -0.39 14.62
C SER A 90 -14.20 -1.88 14.24
N ALA A 91 -13.01 -2.47 14.34
CA ALA A 91 -12.80 -3.89 14.10
C ALA A 91 -13.52 -4.78 15.13
N LEU A 92 -13.53 -4.39 16.40
CA LEU A 92 -14.25 -5.10 17.44
C LEU A 92 -15.77 -5.05 17.24
N LEU A 93 -16.31 -3.91 16.80
CA LEU A 93 -17.72 -3.77 16.46
C LEU A 93 -18.10 -4.64 15.25
N LEU A 94 -17.24 -4.69 14.23
CA LEU A 94 -17.43 -5.55 13.07
C LEU A 94 -17.42 -7.03 13.45
N SER A 95 -16.58 -7.41 14.41
CA SER A 95 -16.47 -8.81 14.86
C SER A 95 -17.76 -9.37 15.45
N LYS A 96 -18.64 -8.50 15.96
CA LYS A 96 -19.94 -8.87 16.54
C LYS A 96 -20.94 -9.32 15.47
N ASN A 97 -20.80 -8.83 14.22
CA ASN A 97 -21.69 -9.11 13.09
C ASN A 97 -20.98 -9.94 12.01
N ARG A 98 -20.25 -10.98 12.38
CA ARG A 98 -19.41 -11.76 11.46
C ARG A 98 -20.26 -12.43 10.36
N PRO A 99 -19.94 -12.25 9.08
CA PRO A 99 -20.39 -13.19 8.07
C PRO A 99 -19.77 -14.56 8.37
N THR A 100 -20.57 -15.61 8.27
CA THR A 100 -20.08 -16.98 8.47
C THR A 100 -19.10 -17.32 7.32
N ILE A 101 -17.82 -17.20 7.59
CA ILE A 101 -16.78 -17.56 6.63
C ILE A 101 -16.53 -19.06 6.79
N LYS A 102 -16.71 -19.82 5.71
CA LYS A 102 -16.24 -21.20 5.68
C LYS A 102 -14.71 -21.17 5.78
N HIS A 103 -14.19 -21.62 6.90
CA HIS A 103 -12.75 -21.80 7.07
C HIS A 103 -12.28 -22.95 6.18
N GLU A 104 -11.74 -22.63 5.03
CA GLU A 104 -10.91 -23.60 4.32
C GLU A 104 -9.60 -23.73 5.09
N LYS A 105 -9.28 -24.99 5.46
CA LYS A 105 -8.01 -25.27 6.15
C LYS A 105 -6.86 -24.86 5.23
N PHE A 106 -5.89 -24.13 5.76
CA PHE A 106 -4.65 -23.85 5.04
C PHE A 106 -4.04 -25.18 4.62
N SER A 107 -3.90 -25.37 3.32
CA SER A 107 -3.31 -26.57 2.75
C SER A 107 -2.06 -26.21 1.97
N LEU A 108 -0.98 -26.92 2.21
CA LEU A 108 0.23 -26.83 1.39
C LEU A 108 -0.02 -27.18 -0.09
N SER A 109 -1.13 -27.87 -0.40
CA SER A 109 -1.56 -28.10 -1.78
C SER A 109 -1.93 -26.80 -2.51
N SER A 110 -2.44 -25.79 -1.80
CA SER A 110 -2.73 -24.47 -2.38
C SER A 110 -1.47 -23.76 -2.87
N LEU A 111 -0.33 -23.94 -2.17
CA LEU A 111 0.96 -23.42 -2.63
C LEU A 111 1.43 -24.11 -3.92
N LYS A 112 1.18 -25.42 -4.05
CA LYS A 112 1.50 -26.15 -5.30
C LYS A 112 0.65 -25.69 -6.47
N GLU A 113 -0.58 -25.28 -6.24
CA GLU A 113 -1.44 -24.72 -7.30
C GLU A 113 -0.93 -23.36 -7.78
N ILE A 114 -0.53 -22.47 -6.86
CA ILE A 114 0.07 -21.17 -7.22
C ILE A 114 1.40 -21.38 -7.96
N ALA A 115 2.20 -22.34 -7.55
CA ALA A 115 3.47 -22.68 -8.19
C ALA A 115 3.33 -23.15 -9.66
N LYS A 116 2.11 -23.52 -10.11
CA LYS A 116 1.85 -23.81 -11.54
C LYS A 116 1.90 -22.57 -12.44
N PHE A 117 1.87 -21.36 -11.84
CA PHE A 117 1.90 -20.11 -12.57
C PHE A 117 3.13 -19.27 -12.20
N PRO A 118 4.36 -19.73 -12.53
CA PRO A 118 5.60 -19.06 -12.14
C PRO A 118 5.70 -17.64 -12.69
N GLN A 119 5.10 -17.36 -13.86
CA GLN A 119 5.08 -16.02 -14.45
C GLN A 119 4.32 -15.01 -13.58
N VAL A 120 3.21 -15.44 -12.96
CA VAL A 120 2.41 -14.59 -12.06
C VAL A 120 3.20 -14.29 -10.78
N ILE A 121 3.92 -15.28 -10.24
CA ILE A 121 4.77 -15.12 -9.06
C ILE A 121 5.90 -14.15 -9.34
N LEU A 122 6.61 -14.33 -10.45
CA LEU A 122 7.70 -13.44 -10.87
C LEU A 122 7.20 -12.00 -11.08
N LEU A 123 6.07 -11.85 -11.77
CA LEU A 123 5.45 -10.55 -11.98
C LEU A 123 5.13 -9.86 -10.66
N LEU A 124 4.55 -10.60 -9.70
CA LEU A 124 4.22 -10.07 -8.38
C LEU A 124 5.49 -9.63 -7.64
N ILE A 125 6.55 -10.45 -7.66
CA ILE A 125 7.83 -10.11 -7.02
C ILE A 125 8.42 -8.84 -7.62
N TYR A 126 8.49 -8.72 -8.96
CA TYR A 126 9.04 -7.53 -9.62
C TYR A 126 8.21 -6.27 -9.33
N CYS A 127 6.89 -6.35 -9.43
CA CYS A 127 6.02 -5.21 -9.12
C CYS A 127 6.15 -4.78 -7.65
N THR A 128 6.22 -5.74 -6.72
CA THR A 128 6.34 -5.45 -5.29
C THR A 128 7.72 -4.88 -4.95
N ALA A 129 8.78 -5.41 -5.57
CA ALA A 129 10.15 -4.89 -5.40
C ALA A 129 10.26 -3.45 -5.92
N SER A 130 9.74 -3.17 -7.12
CA SER A 130 9.71 -1.80 -7.67
C SER A 130 8.95 -0.84 -6.74
N PHE A 131 7.81 -1.27 -6.22
CA PHE A 131 7.03 -0.48 -5.25
C PHE A 131 7.80 -0.24 -3.95
N GLY A 132 8.52 -1.26 -3.45
CA GLY A 132 9.38 -1.14 -2.27
C GLY A 132 10.51 -0.12 -2.47
N ILE A 133 11.15 -0.11 -3.64
CA ILE A 133 12.19 0.86 -4.00
C ILE A 133 11.61 2.28 -4.00
N ILE A 134 10.46 2.49 -4.67
CA ILE A 134 9.81 3.80 -4.72
C ILE A 134 9.48 4.30 -3.32
N LEU A 135 8.94 3.45 -2.44
CA LEU A 135 8.53 3.86 -1.10
C LEU A 135 9.69 4.11 -0.13
N SER A 136 10.82 3.43 -0.29
CA SER A 136 11.92 3.50 0.69
C SER A 136 13.09 4.37 0.22
N ILE A 137 13.48 4.26 -1.03
CA ILE A 137 14.67 4.92 -1.56
C ILE A 137 14.33 6.30 -2.14
N TYR A 138 13.20 6.42 -2.82
CA TYR A 138 12.83 7.67 -3.50
C TYR A 138 12.65 8.87 -2.54
N PRO A 139 12.04 8.74 -1.35
CA PRO A 139 12.00 9.84 -0.38
C PRO A 139 13.38 10.28 0.09
N ALA A 140 14.29 9.33 0.36
CA ALA A 140 15.66 9.65 0.77
C ALA A 140 16.40 10.42 -0.34
N PHE A 141 16.29 9.94 -1.57
CA PHE A 141 16.84 10.59 -2.75
C PHE A 141 16.32 12.02 -2.94
N LEU A 142 15.01 12.25 -2.82
CA LEU A 142 14.43 13.58 -2.94
C LEU A 142 14.87 14.52 -1.82
N ASN A 143 15.03 14.01 -0.60
CA ASN A 143 15.56 14.76 0.53
C ASN A 143 17.03 15.20 0.31
N ASP A 144 17.85 14.34 -0.30
CA ASP A 144 19.23 14.67 -0.68
C ASP A 144 19.29 15.79 -1.75
N ARG A 145 18.21 15.99 -2.52
CA ARG A 145 18.01 17.09 -3.48
C ARG A 145 17.39 18.36 -2.86
N THR A 146 17.47 18.51 -1.52
CA THR A 146 16.97 19.68 -0.79
C THR A 146 15.44 19.89 -0.82
N MET A 147 14.67 18.88 -1.24
CA MET A 147 13.21 18.91 -1.14
C MET A 147 12.76 18.80 0.31
N THR A 148 11.74 19.56 0.67
CA THR A 148 11.13 19.48 1.99
C THR A 148 10.33 18.17 2.16
N VAL A 149 10.05 17.78 3.40
CA VAL A 149 9.20 16.60 3.66
C VAL A 149 7.83 16.78 3.01
N LEU A 150 7.28 18.00 3.07
CA LEU A 150 5.99 18.31 2.45
C LEU A 150 6.03 18.13 0.92
N ASP A 151 7.08 18.58 0.24
CA ASP A 151 7.21 18.41 -1.21
C ASP A 151 7.20 16.94 -1.60
N VAL A 152 7.94 16.11 -0.86
CA VAL A 152 7.98 14.65 -1.05
C VAL A 152 6.60 14.04 -0.88
N GLU A 153 5.88 14.42 0.16
CA GLU A 153 4.53 13.88 0.43
C GLU A 153 3.48 14.36 -0.57
N ILE A 154 3.62 15.56 -1.13
CA ILE A 154 2.78 16.03 -2.25
C ILE A 154 2.99 15.15 -3.49
N LEU A 155 4.22 14.76 -3.80
CA LEU A 155 4.49 13.84 -4.92
C LEU A 155 3.83 12.46 -4.70
N PHE A 156 3.93 11.92 -3.48
CA PHE A 156 3.24 10.67 -3.14
C PHE A 156 1.71 10.80 -3.15
N PHE A 157 1.19 11.97 -2.80
CA PHE A 157 -0.23 12.27 -2.89
C PHE A 157 -0.72 12.25 -4.34
N ILE A 158 0.01 12.90 -5.26
CA ILE A 158 -0.27 12.88 -6.71
C ILE A 158 -0.22 11.45 -7.25
N PHE A 159 0.79 10.67 -6.85
CA PHE A 159 0.88 9.25 -7.18
C PHE A 159 -0.35 8.46 -6.69
N GLY A 160 -0.81 8.72 -5.47
CA GLY A 160 -2.01 8.10 -4.90
C GLY A 160 -3.29 8.44 -5.67
N ILE A 161 -3.47 9.71 -6.07
CA ILE A 161 -4.60 10.14 -6.92
C ILE A 161 -4.57 9.37 -8.26
N SER A 162 -3.43 9.33 -8.93
CA SER A 162 -3.26 8.61 -10.19
C SER A 162 -3.63 7.14 -10.05
N ARG A 163 -3.23 6.50 -8.94
CA ARG A 163 -3.57 5.11 -8.63
C ARG A 163 -5.08 4.91 -8.44
N ILE A 164 -5.75 5.79 -7.70
CA ILE A 164 -7.21 5.72 -7.48
C ILE A 164 -7.97 5.88 -8.80
N LEU A 165 -7.58 6.84 -9.63
CA LEU A 165 -8.18 7.04 -10.95
C LEU A 165 -8.01 5.81 -11.83
N THR A 166 -6.83 5.22 -11.83
CA THR A 166 -6.55 3.98 -12.58
C THR A 166 -7.38 2.81 -12.07
N LEU A 167 -7.54 2.65 -10.74
CA LEU A 167 -8.39 1.61 -10.15
C LEU A 167 -9.86 1.75 -10.57
N ALA A 168 -10.38 2.97 -10.69
CA ALA A 168 -11.74 3.22 -11.16
C ALA A 168 -11.97 2.74 -12.61
N VAL A 169 -10.93 2.79 -13.43
CA VAL A 169 -10.97 2.36 -14.85
C VAL A 169 -10.57 0.88 -15.00
N ALA A 170 -9.73 0.35 -14.12
CA ALA A 170 -9.17 -1.00 -14.20
C ALA A 170 -10.22 -2.10 -14.33
N GLY A 171 -11.38 -1.95 -13.66
CA GLY A 171 -12.49 -2.88 -13.77
C GLY A 171 -13.07 -3.00 -15.19
N LYS A 172 -12.94 -1.96 -16.01
CA LYS A 172 -13.36 -1.96 -17.43
C LYS A 172 -12.27 -2.58 -18.32
N LEU A 173 -11.01 -2.35 -18.00
CA LEU A 173 -9.85 -2.86 -18.75
C LEU A 173 -9.60 -4.35 -18.48
N ALA A 174 -10.01 -4.87 -17.31
CA ALA A 174 -9.81 -6.26 -16.90
C ALA A 174 -10.53 -7.32 -17.79
N LYS A 175 -11.27 -6.90 -18.82
CA LYS A 175 -11.87 -7.83 -19.81
C LYS A 175 -10.79 -8.62 -20.58
N ASN A 176 -9.62 -8.03 -20.78
CA ASN A 176 -8.46 -8.69 -21.38
C ASN A 176 -7.27 -8.61 -20.42
N THR A 177 -7.17 -9.60 -19.53
CA THR A 177 -6.17 -9.64 -18.45
C THR A 177 -4.74 -9.53 -18.97
N SER A 178 -4.40 -10.23 -20.07
CA SER A 178 -3.05 -10.21 -20.61
C SER A 178 -2.67 -8.83 -21.15
N ALA A 179 -3.55 -8.19 -21.92
CA ALA A 179 -3.30 -6.84 -22.43
C ALA A 179 -3.18 -5.82 -21.29
N THR A 180 -4.01 -5.93 -20.27
CA THR A 180 -3.96 -5.04 -19.10
C THR A 180 -2.64 -5.18 -18.34
N LEU A 181 -2.13 -6.41 -18.15
CA LEU A 181 -0.85 -6.65 -17.51
C LEU A 181 0.31 -6.08 -18.32
N ILE A 182 0.32 -6.28 -19.66
CA ILE A 182 1.35 -5.74 -20.54
C ILE A 182 1.37 -4.21 -20.46
N ILE A 183 0.22 -3.56 -20.56
CA ILE A 183 0.10 -2.10 -20.46
C ILE A 183 0.61 -1.61 -19.09
N ALA A 184 0.28 -2.29 -18.00
CA ALA A 184 0.73 -1.93 -16.67
C ALA A 184 2.26 -2.00 -16.53
N ILE A 185 2.88 -3.07 -17.03
CA ILE A 185 4.34 -3.25 -17.01
C ILE A 185 5.03 -2.14 -17.83
N PHE A 186 4.52 -1.87 -19.04
CA PHE A 186 5.06 -0.79 -19.88
C PHE A 186 4.93 0.57 -19.22
N ALA A 187 3.79 0.87 -18.59
CA ALA A 187 3.58 2.13 -17.86
C ALA A 187 4.57 2.29 -16.70
N ILE A 188 4.82 1.22 -15.92
CA ILE A 188 5.81 1.23 -14.85
C ILE A 188 7.22 1.45 -15.40
N ALA A 189 7.59 0.74 -16.46
CA ALA A 189 8.91 0.87 -17.08
C ALA A 189 9.15 2.27 -17.66
N ILE A 190 8.14 2.84 -18.33
CA ILE A 190 8.20 4.23 -18.84
C ILE A 190 8.32 5.22 -17.68
N GLY A 191 7.51 5.07 -16.62
CA GLY A 191 7.55 5.96 -15.46
C GLY A 191 8.93 5.98 -14.77
N LEU A 192 9.51 4.81 -14.55
CA LEU A 192 10.86 4.68 -13.99
C LEU A 192 11.94 5.22 -14.96
N GLY A 193 11.79 4.93 -16.26
CA GLY A 193 12.70 5.45 -17.28
C GLY A 193 12.71 6.98 -17.36
N ILE A 194 11.52 7.60 -17.35
CA ILE A 194 11.41 9.06 -17.34
C ILE A 194 12.06 9.64 -16.09
N SER A 195 11.82 9.05 -14.92
CA SER A 195 12.43 9.51 -13.68
C SER A 195 13.96 9.49 -13.73
N PHE A 196 14.55 8.44 -14.33
CA PHE A 196 15.99 8.34 -14.54
C PHE A 196 16.53 9.39 -15.51
N PHE A 197 15.84 9.64 -16.64
CA PHE A 197 16.28 10.63 -17.63
C PHE A 197 16.14 12.08 -17.14
N VAL A 198 15.11 12.40 -16.39
CA VAL A 198 14.93 13.73 -15.79
C VAL A 198 16.07 14.04 -14.82
N GLU A 199 16.54 13.04 -14.09
CA GLU A 199 17.68 13.17 -13.20
C GLU A 199 18.97 13.55 -13.94
N THR A 200 19.25 12.86 -15.05
CA THR A 200 20.46 13.12 -15.88
C THR A 200 20.45 14.48 -16.60
N ILE A 201 19.29 15.13 -16.74
CA ILE A 201 19.18 16.45 -17.40
C ILE A 201 19.33 17.60 -16.39
N ILE A 202 19.06 17.34 -15.11
CA ILE A 202 19.13 18.36 -14.05
C ILE A 202 20.52 18.46 -13.43
N GLU A 203 21.40 17.47 -13.65
CA GLU A 203 22.84 17.55 -13.34
C GLU A 203 23.60 18.34 -14.41
#